data_e8c5f70fdc6d0d07f00565508eeab544
#
_entry.id   e8c5f70fdc6d0d07f00565508eeab544
#
_cell.length_a   1.000
_cell.length_b   1.000
_cell.length_c   1.000
_cell.angle_alpha   90.00
_cell.angle_beta   90.00
_cell.angle_gamma   90.00
#
_symmetry.space_group_name_H-M   'P 1'
#
loop_
_entity.id
_entity.type
_entity.pdbx_description
1 polymer ?
#
loop_
_entity_poly.entity_id
_entity_poly.type
_entity_poly.pdbx_seq_one_letter_code
_entity_poly.pdbx_strand_id
1 'polypeptide(L)'
;MDKLCKIRDLQRAVHQFESAFEKRYGICLNEGMTLCSLSKTGRLCPGELGELLGLTPSNTSKVLRSVEQKGLVTRELCNEDRRQMNYSRTQQGR
;
A
#
# COMPACT_ATOMS: atom_id res chain seq x y z
N MET A 1 31.01 -3.20 -4.10
CA MET A 1 30.96 -2.18 -3.04
C MET A 1 30.19 -0.95 -3.47
N ASP A 2 30.44 -0.43 -4.68
CA ASP A 2 29.76 0.77 -5.16
C ASP A 2 28.24 0.60 -5.25
N LYS A 3 27.76 -0.60 -5.61
CA LYS A 3 26.33 -0.87 -5.69
C LYS A 3 25.65 -0.80 -4.33
N LEU A 4 26.34 -1.30 -3.29
CA LEU A 4 25.79 -1.25 -1.93
C LEU A 4 25.70 0.18 -1.40
N CYS A 5 26.69 1.01 -1.73
CA CYS A 5 26.64 2.42 -1.33
C CYS A 5 25.52 3.16 -2.01
N LYS A 6 25.26 2.87 -3.28
CA LYS A 6 24.15 3.47 -4.02
C LYS A 6 22.80 3.02 -3.46
N ILE A 7 22.66 1.75 -3.11
CA ILE A 7 21.44 1.23 -2.50
C ILE A 7 21.19 1.91 -1.16
N ARG A 8 22.26 2.07 -0.35
CA ARG A 8 22.15 2.76 0.94
C ARG A 8 21.68 4.20 0.76
N ASP A 9 22.23 4.91 -0.21
CA ASP A 9 21.87 6.30 -0.47
C ASP A 9 20.44 6.41 -0.96
N LEU A 10 20.01 5.47 -1.80
CA LEU A 10 18.64 5.40 -2.28
C LEU A 10 17.67 5.14 -1.12
N GLN A 11 18.01 4.20 -0.24
CA GLN A 11 17.16 3.91 0.93
C GLN A 11 17.04 5.12 1.84
N ARG A 12 18.13 5.86 2.03
CA ARG A 12 18.10 7.09 2.83
C ARG A 12 17.16 8.12 2.22
N ALA A 13 17.23 8.29 0.90
CA ALA A 13 16.34 9.21 0.19
C ALA A 13 14.88 8.82 0.33
N VAL A 14 14.60 7.52 0.24
CA VAL A 14 13.23 6.98 0.42
C VAL A 14 12.74 7.26 1.83
N HIS A 15 13.57 7.02 2.85
CA HIS A 15 13.20 7.29 4.25
C HIS A 15 12.89 8.76 4.49
N GLN A 16 13.68 9.65 3.91
CA GLN A 16 13.43 11.09 4.03
C GLN A 16 12.12 11.47 3.38
N PHE A 17 11.84 10.91 2.22
CA PHE A 17 10.58 11.12 1.52
C PHE A 17 9.40 10.58 2.33
N GLU A 18 9.54 9.38 2.91
CA GLU A 18 8.50 8.78 3.74
C GLU A 18 8.13 9.67 4.93
N SER A 19 9.14 10.20 5.62
CA SER A 19 8.91 11.10 6.76
C SER A 19 8.12 12.33 6.35
N ALA A 20 8.54 12.97 5.26
CA ALA A 20 7.87 14.17 4.76
C ALA A 20 6.44 13.87 4.31
N PHE A 21 6.26 12.74 3.62
CA PHE A 21 4.96 12.29 3.13
C PHE A 21 4.01 12.03 4.29
N GLU A 22 4.49 11.32 5.31
CA GLU A 22 3.66 10.98 6.47
C GLU A 22 3.23 12.22 7.24
N LYS A 23 4.13 13.20 7.39
CA LYS A 23 3.80 14.46 8.05
C LYS A 23 2.74 15.24 7.29
N ARG A 24 2.82 15.22 5.97
CA ARG A 24 1.92 16.01 5.12
C ARG A 24 0.54 15.36 5.00
N TYR A 25 0.49 14.05 4.81
CA TYR A 25 -0.75 13.34 4.48
C TYR A 25 -1.31 12.48 5.60
N GLY A 26 -0.54 12.25 6.65
CA GLY A 26 -0.97 11.43 7.78
C GLY A 26 -1.03 9.94 7.49
N ILE A 27 -0.42 9.49 6.39
CA ILE A 27 -0.34 8.08 6.02
C ILE A 27 1.09 7.73 5.64
N CYS A 28 1.47 6.47 5.79
CA CYS A 28 2.81 6.06 5.40
C CYS A 28 2.91 5.84 3.89
N LEU A 29 4.13 5.70 3.40
CA LEU A 29 4.38 5.55 1.97
C LEU A 29 3.69 4.32 1.38
N ASN A 30 3.73 3.18 2.08
CA ASN A 30 3.06 1.96 1.62
C ASN A 30 1.56 2.15 1.50
N GLU A 31 0.96 2.89 2.43
CA GLU A 31 -0.46 3.22 2.36
C GLU A 31 -0.76 4.09 1.15
N GLY A 32 0.08 5.08 0.89
CA GLY A 32 -0.06 5.94 -0.28
C GLY A 32 0.07 5.17 -1.58
N MET A 33 1.05 4.26 -1.66
CA MET A 33 1.22 3.42 -2.85
C MET A 33 0.05 2.47 -3.06
N THR A 34 -0.55 1.98 -1.98
CA THR A 34 -1.76 1.16 -2.03
C THR A 34 -2.91 1.94 -2.68
N LEU A 35 -3.15 3.16 -2.21
CA LEU A 35 -4.21 4.00 -2.77
C LEU A 35 -3.94 4.34 -4.23
N CYS A 36 -2.70 4.61 -4.58
CA CYS A 36 -2.30 4.88 -5.96
C CYS A 36 -2.57 3.68 -6.86
N SER A 37 -2.22 2.48 -6.39
CA SER A 37 -2.46 1.24 -7.14
C SER A 37 -3.95 0.99 -7.36
N LEU A 38 -4.75 1.20 -6.32
CA LEU A 38 -6.20 1.07 -6.41
C LEU A 38 -6.81 2.11 -7.36
N SER A 39 -6.20 3.28 -7.44
CA SER A 39 -6.62 4.33 -8.37
C SER A 39 -6.54 3.86 -9.82
N LYS A 40 -5.50 3.09 -10.13
CA LYS A 40 -5.27 2.61 -11.50
C LYS A 40 -6.09 1.38 -11.86
N THR A 41 -6.26 0.47 -10.91
CA THR A 41 -6.90 -0.83 -11.16
C THR A 41 -8.36 -0.90 -10.73
N GLY A 42 -8.77 -0.03 -9.80
CA GLY A 42 -10.11 -0.04 -9.24
C GLY A 42 -10.29 -1.01 -8.09
N ARG A 43 -9.80 -2.22 -8.23
CA ARG A 43 -9.89 -3.28 -7.21
C ARG A 43 -8.62 -4.11 -7.22
N LEU A 44 -8.21 -4.52 -6.03
CA LEU A 44 -7.06 -5.43 -5.88
C LEU A 44 -7.32 -6.37 -4.72
N CYS A 45 -6.90 -7.63 -4.87
CA CYS A 45 -6.83 -8.55 -3.76
C CYS A 45 -5.47 -8.40 -3.06
N PRO A 46 -5.34 -8.87 -1.81
CA PRO A 46 -4.08 -8.72 -1.06
C PRO A 46 -2.88 -9.33 -1.77
N GLY A 47 -3.04 -10.49 -2.41
CA GLY A 47 -1.94 -11.13 -3.13
C GLY A 47 -1.41 -10.28 -4.27
N GLU A 48 -2.30 -9.69 -5.04
CA GLU A 48 -1.92 -8.80 -6.14
C GLU A 48 -1.21 -7.55 -5.63
N LEU A 49 -1.73 -6.97 -4.55
CA LEU A 49 -1.12 -5.78 -3.96
C LEU A 49 0.27 -6.08 -3.42
N GLY A 50 0.43 -7.21 -2.74
CA GLY A 50 1.73 -7.62 -2.23
C GLY A 50 2.78 -7.76 -3.34
N GLU A 51 2.38 -8.34 -4.47
CA GLU A 51 3.28 -8.45 -5.62
C GLU A 51 3.66 -7.09 -6.19
N LEU A 52 2.68 -6.20 -6.33
CA LEU A 52 2.93 -4.86 -6.87
C LEU A 52 3.88 -4.04 -5.98
N LEU A 53 3.71 -4.15 -4.67
CA LEU A 53 4.50 -3.35 -3.72
C LEU A 53 5.77 -4.09 -3.24
N GLY A 54 5.91 -5.36 -3.58
CA GLY A 54 7.04 -6.15 -3.11
C GLY A 54 6.99 -6.44 -1.62
N LEU A 55 5.79 -6.59 -1.07
CA LEU A 55 5.58 -6.84 0.35
C LEU A 55 5.28 -8.31 0.63
N THR A 56 5.64 -8.76 1.83
CA THR A 56 5.22 -10.08 2.31
C THR A 56 3.72 -10.08 2.58
N PRO A 57 3.06 -11.25 2.60
CA PRO A 57 1.63 -11.31 2.94
C PRO A 57 1.31 -10.67 4.29
N SER A 58 2.18 -10.87 5.27
CA SER A 58 2.00 -10.29 6.61
C SER A 58 2.02 -8.76 6.56
N ASN A 59 2.99 -8.18 5.86
CA ASN A 59 3.10 -6.74 5.73
C ASN A 59 1.97 -6.15 4.90
N THR A 60 1.56 -6.86 3.83
CA THR A 60 0.43 -6.44 3.02
C THR A 60 -0.84 -6.35 3.86
N SER A 61 -1.09 -7.36 4.70
CA SER A 61 -2.25 -7.37 5.60
C SER A 61 -2.25 -6.20 6.57
N LYS A 62 -1.06 -5.87 7.10
CA LYS A 62 -0.93 -4.73 8.02
C LYS A 62 -1.26 -3.41 7.34
N VAL A 63 -0.76 -3.22 6.11
CA VAL A 63 -1.02 -2.00 5.35
C VAL A 63 -2.51 -1.87 5.03
N LEU A 64 -3.13 -2.96 4.54
CA LEU A 64 -4.55 -2.96 4.21
C LEU A 64 -5.42 -2.70 5.43
N ARG A 65 -5.09 -3.30 6.56
CA ARG A 65 -5.81 -3.06 7.81
C ARG A 65 -5.72 -1.59 8.22
N SER A 66 -4.55 -1.00 8.09
CA SER A 66 -4.33 0.39 8.44
C SER A 66 -5.16 1.34 7.57
N VAL A 67 -5.14 1.16 6.25
CA VAL A 67 -5.93 2.03 5.36
C VAL A 67 -7.43 1.79 5.53
N GLU A 68 -7.84 0.56 5.84
CA GLU A 68 -9.25 0.26 6.13
C GLU A 68 -9.70 0.97 7.40
N GLN A 69 -8.88 0.93 8.46
CA GLN A 69 -9.20 1.60 9.73
C GLN A 69 -9.30 3.11 9.56
N LYS A 70 -8.54 3.67 8.65
CA LYS A 70 -8.58 5.10 8.36
C LYS A 70 -9.75 5.48 7.45
N GLY A 71 -10.53 4.50 7.00
CA GLY A 71 -11.68 4.72 6.15
C GLY A 71 -11.35 5.05 4.70
N LEU A 72 -10.13 4.73 4.27
CA LEU A 72 -9.65 5.07 2.93
C LEU A 72 -9.96 3.99 1.90
N VAL A 73 -10.17 2.75 2.34
CA VAL A 73 -10.54 1.62 1.48
C VAL A 73 -11.68 0.85 2.10
N THR A 74 -12.44 0.15 1.27
CA THR A 74 -13.46 -0.80 1.70
C THR A 74 -13.09 -2.18 1.20
N ARG A 75 -13.55 -3.17 1.91
CA ARG A 75 -13.31 -4.56 1.67
C ARG A 75 -14.60 -5.21 1.14
N GLU A 76 -14.49 -5.96 0.04
CA GLU A 76 -15.62 -6.67 -0.54
C GLU A 76 -15.25 -8.12 -0.79
N LEU A 77 -16.16 -9.04 -0.51
CA LEU A 77 -15.95 -10.44 -0.84
C LEU A 77 -16.08 -10.65 -2.35
N CYS A 78 -15.15 -11.45 -2.89
CA CYS A 78 -15.25 -11.85 -4.28
C CYS A 78 -16.34 -12.93 -4.39
N ASN A 79 -17.28 -12.75 -5.29
CA ASN A 79 -18.42 -13.67 -5.44
C ASN A 79 -18.02 -15.07 -5.88
N GLU A 80 -16.90 -15.21 -6.57
CA GLU A 80 -16.45 -16.50 -7.11
C GLU A 80 -15.61 -17.29 -6.13
N ASP A 81 -14.95 -16.61 -5.20
CA ASP A 81 -14.10 -17.26 -4.20
C ASP A 81 -14.24 -16.53 -2.88
N ARG A 82 -14.90 -17.20 -1.91
CA ARG A 82 -15.13 -16.65 -0.58
C ARG A 82 -13.85 -16.37 0.20
N ARG A 83 -12.70 -16.91 -0.27
CA ARG A 83 -11.42 -16.72 0.38
C ARG A 83 -10.73 -15.46 -0.07
N GLN A 84 -11.13 -14.89 -1.22
CA GLN A 84 -10.52 -13.69 -1.76
C GLN A 84 -11.36 -12.48 -1.41
N MET A 85 -10.69 -11.48 -0.86
CA MET A 85 -11.30 -10.20 -0.60
C MET A 85 -10.68 -9.16 -1.51
N ASN A 86 -11.52 -8.35 -2.14
CA ASN A 86 -11.08 -7.24 -2.95
C ASN A 86 -11.17 -5.96 -2.14
N TYR A 87 -10.23 -5.08 -2.38
CA TYR A 87 -10.19 -3.76 -1.74
C TYR A 87 -10.37 -2.69 -2.81
N SER A 88 -11.15 -1.68 -2.50
CA SER A 88 -11.34 -0.54 -3.39
C SER A 88 -11.30 0.74 -2.57
N ARG A 89 -10.96 1.87 -3.22
CA ARG A 89 -10.89 3.14 -2.54
C ARG A 89 -12.29 3.63 -2.18
N THR A 90 -12.39 4.23 -1.00
CA THR A 90 -13.57 5.01 -0.63
C THR A 90 -13.44 6.41 -1.24
N GLN A 91 -14.51 7.19 -1.15
CA GLN A 91 -14.46 8.59 -1.56
C GLN A 91 -13.41 9.37 -0.77
N GLN A 92 -13.25 9.04 0.50
CA GLN A 92 -12.26 9.66 1.38
C GLN A 92 -10.82 9.31 0.97
N GLY A 93 -10.61 8.14 0.37
CA GLY A 93 -9.30 7.68 -0.07
C GLY A 93 -8.85 8.22 -1.43
N ARG A 94 -9.63 9.07 -2.04
CA ARG A 94 -9.31 9.66 -3.35
C ARG A 94 -8.49 10.96 -3.23
#